data_8ef1b6ce2713e788a7e47cff71a4a9cb
#
_entry.id   8ef1b6ce2713e788a7e47cff71a4a9cb
#
_cell.length_a   1.000
_cell.length_b   1.000
_cell.length_c   1.000
_cell.angle_alpha   90.00
_cell.angle_beta   90.00
_cell.angle_gamma   90.00
#
_symmetry.space_group_name_H-M   'P 1'
#
loop_
_entity.id
_entity.type
_entity.pdbx_description
1 polymer ?
#
loop_
_entity_poly.entity_id
_entity_poly.type
_entity_poly.pdbx_seq_one_letter_code
_entity_poly.pdbx_strand_id
1 'polypeptide(L)'
;MAKEIKTIGVLTSGGDAPGMNPAIRAVVRTAINKGLKVKGIQKGYNGLINDEIIDMDKKSVSDIIQRGGTILYTARCLEFMTEEGQKKAAEVCKKHGIDGIVVIGGDGSFRGAQKLAGNGVRIIGLP
;
A
#
# COMPACT_ATOMS: atom_id res chain seq x y z
N MET A 1 13.07 2.41 20.99
CA MET A 1 13.83 2.24 19.74
C MET A 1 12.90 2.09 18.55
N ALA A 2 13.25 2.72 17.45
CA ALA A 2 12.48 2.54 16.23
C ALA A 2 12.67 1.11 15.70
N LYS A 3 11.57 0.43 15.41
CA LYS A 3 11.63 -0.89 14.80
C LYS A 3 12.20 -0.78 13.39
N GLU A 4 13.14 -1.65 13.06
CA GLU A 4 13.70 -1.70 11.72
C GLU A 4 12.64 -2.14 10.71
N ILE A 5 12.54 -1.44 9.60
CA ILE A 5 11.61 -1.80 8.53
C ILE A 5 12.22 -2.90 7.68
N LYS A 6 11.55 -4.05 7.61
CA LYS A 6 11.97 -5.21 6.81
C LYS A 6 10.99 -5.52 5.68
N THR A 7 9.73 -5.22 5.88
CA THR A 7 8.66 -5.49 4.91
C THR A 7 7.79 -4.25 4.76
N ILE A 8 7.54 -3.85 3.53
CA ILE A 8 6.63 -2.74 3.25
C ILE A 8 5.44 -3.22 2.44
N GLY A 9 4.30 -2.56 2.67
CA GLY A 9 3.12 -2.71 1.85
C GLY A 9 3.02 -1.53 0.89
N VAL A 10 2.49 -1.76 -0.30
CA VAL A 10 2.25 -0.71 -1.29
C VAL A 10 0.79 -0.75 -1.67
N LEU A 11 0.09 0.37 -1.56
CA LEU A 11 -1.28 0.47 -2.03
C LEU A 11 -1.47 1.73 -2.86
N THR A 12 -2.41 1.66 -3.79
CA THR A 12 -2.86 2.81 -4.55
C THR A 12 -4.30 3.12 -4.18
N SER A 13 -4.62 4.39 -4.05
CA SER A 13 -5.95 4.83 -3.64
C SER A 13 -6.35 6.08 -4.42
N GLY A 14 -7.66 6.27 -4.58
CA GLY A 14 -8.19 7.37 -5.37
C GLY A 14 -8.49 6.94 -6.80
N GLY A 15 -8.68 7.89 -7.72
CA GLY A 15 -8.91 7.56 -9.12
C GLY A 15 -7.67 7.02 -9.81
N ASP A 16 -7.85 6.20 -10.83
CA ASP A 16 -6.73 5.73 -11.65
C ASP A 16 -5.99 6.91 -12.29
N ALA A 17 -4.72 7.05 -11.97
CA ALA A 17 -3.88 8.09 -12.56
C ALA A 17 -2.77 7.45 -13.40
N PRO A 18 -2.39 8.07 -14.54
CA PRO A 18 -1.36 7.49 -15.40
C PRO A 18 -0.01 7.26 -14.71
N GLY A 19 0.26 8.00 -13.64
CA GLY A 19 1.54 7.87 -12.93
C GLY A 19 1.58 6.78 -11.86
N MET A 20 0.48 6.08 -11.60
CA MET A 20 0.46 5.09 -10.50
C MET A 20 1.35 3.89 -10.76
N ASN A 21 1.29 3.28 -11.95
CA ASN A 21 2.16 2.14 -12.25
C ASN A 21 3.64 2.48 -12.21
N PRO A 22 4.11 3.60 -12.81
CA PRO A 22 5.50 3.99 -12.65
C PRO A 22 5.92 4.20 -11.19
N ALA A 23 5.04 4.77 -10.38
CA ALA A 23 5.32 4.95 -8.95
C ALA A 23 5.42 3.61 -8.23
N ILE A 24 4.51 2.67 -8.51
CA ILE A 24 4.55 1.32 -7.95
C ILE A 24 5.90 0.66 -8.30
N ARG A 25 6.28 0.72 -9.57
CA ARG A 25 7.54 0.13 -10.04
C ARG A 25 8.74 0.72 -9.30
N ALA A 26 8.79 2.04 -9.17
CA ALA A 26 9.89 2.72 -8.49
C ALA A 26 9.99 2.30 -7.03
N VAL A 27 8.87 2.24 -6.32
CA VAL A 27 8.83 1.84 -4.91
C VAL A 27 9.28 0.39 -4.75
N VAL A 28 8.75 -0.53 -5.56
CA VAL A 28 9.07 -1.95 -5.45
C VAL A 28 10.56 -2.20 -5.73
N ARG A 29 11.08 -1.63 -6.81
CA ARG A 29 12.49 -1.82 -7.17
C ARG A 29 13.44 -1.24 -6.14
N THR A 30 13.13 -0.04 -5.65
CA THR A 30 13.96 0.61 -4.63
C THR A 30 13.96 -0.21 -3.33
N ALA A 31 12.80 -0.69 -2.91
CA ALA A 31 12.67 -1.48 -1.69
C ALA A 31 13.46 -2.79 -1.80
N ILE A 32 13.32 -3.49 -2.92
CA ILE A 32 14.03 -4.75 -3.14
C ILE A 32 15.55 -4.52 -3.18
N ASN A 33 16.01 -3.45 -3.82
CA ASN A 33 17.43 -3.11 -3.84
C ASN A 33 17.99 -2.83 -2.45
N LYS A 34 17.15 -2.41 -1.51
CA LYS A 34 17.53 -2.20 -0.12
C LYS A 34 17.35 -3.44 0.76
N GLY A 35 17.00 -4.57 0.16
CA GLY A 35 16.83 -5.82 0.88
C GLY A 35 15.49 -5.97 1.60
N LEU A 36 14.52 -5.13 1.27
CA LEU A 36 13.19 -5.19 1.88
C LEU A 36 12.28 -6.15 1.11
N LYS A 37 11.35 -6.76 1.83
CA LYS A 37 10.26 -7.50 1.21
C LYS A 37 9.12 -6.54 0.89
N VAL A 38 8.41 -6.81 -0.21
CA VAL A 38 7.33 -5.94 -0.66
C VAL A 38 6.04 -6.75 -0.79
N LYS A 39 4.99 -6.24 -0.18
CA LYS A 39 3.64 -6.78 -0.28
C LYS A 39 2.78 -5.78 -1.05
N GLY A 40 2.12 -6.24 -2.11
CA GLY A 40 1.16 -5.41 -2.83
C GLY A 40 -0.22 -5.56 -2.23
N ILE A 41 -0.87 -4.43 -1.96
CA ILE A 41 -2.21 -4.41 -1.38
C ILE A 41 -3.17 -4.09 -2.52
N GLN A 42 -3.98 -5.07 -2.91
CA GLN A 42 -4.92 -4.91 -4.03
C GLN A 42 -6.16 -4.16 -3.60
N LYS A 43 -6.71 -3.35 -4.51
CA LYS A 43 -7.95 -2.59 -4.28
C LYS A 43 -7.88 -1.61 -3.10
N GLY A 44 -6.70 -1.01 -2.89
CA GLY A 44 -6.53 0.03 -1.88
C GLY A 44 -6.87 -0.43 -0.46
N TYR A 45 -7.51 0.43 0.31
CA TYR A 45 -7.87 0.09 1.69
C TYR A 45 -8.89 -1.06 1.78
N ASN A 46 -9.71 -1.25 0.76
CA ASN A 46 -10.64 -2.37 0.74
C ASN A 46 -9.89 -3.70 0.77
N GLY A 47 -8.85 -3.82 -0.04
CA GLY A 47 -8.02 -5.02 -0.04
C GLY A 47 -7.24 -5.18 1.25
N LEU A 48 -6.84 -4.08 1.87
CA LEU A 48 -6.15 -4.15 3.15
C LEU A 48 -7.07 -4.75 4.24
N ILE A 49 -8.32 -4.32 4.30
CA ILE A 49 -9.28 -4.86 5.25
C ILE A 49 -9.62 -6.33 4.95
N ASN A 50 -9.72 -6.67 3.68
CA ASN A 50 -10.13 -8.01 3.25
C ASN A 50 -8.98 -8.99 3.02
N ASP A 51 -7.76 -8.59 3.39
CA ASP A 51 -6.57 -9.44 3.28
C ASP A 51 -6.24 -9.84 1.83
N GLU A 52 -6.46 -8.93 0.89
CA GLU A 52 -6.12 -9.13 -0.52
C GLU A 52 -4.69 -8.65 -0.77
N ILE A 53 -3.71 -9.42 -0.29
CA ILE A 53 -2.30 -9.04 -0.29
C ILE A 53 -1.50 -10.06 -1.10
N ILE A 54 -0.64 -9.56 -1.98
CA ILE A 54 0.22 -10.38 -2.83
C ILE A 54 1.68 -10.07 -2.58
N ASP A 55 2.54 -11.05 -2.77
CA ASP A 55 3.98 -10.83 -2.74
C ASP A 55 4.42 -10.17 -4.05
N MET A 56 5.30 -9.19 -3.98
CA MET A 56 5.81 -8.49 -5.15
C MET A 56 7.33 -8.58 -5.23
N ASP A 57 7.83 -8.74 -6.45
CA ASP A 57 9.27 -8.73 -6.75
C ASP A 57 9.53 -7.88 -7.99
N LYS A 58 10.77 -7.87 -8.47
CA LYS A 58 11.12 -7.08 -9.66
C LYS A 58 10.35 -7.53 -10.89
N LYS A 59 10.02 -8.82 -11.01
CA LYS A 59 9.24 -9.34 -12.14
C LYS A 59 7.81 -8.81 -12.12
N SER A 60 7.23 -8.65 -10.93
CA SER A 60 5.86 -8.15 -10.80
C SER A 60 5.67 -6.79 -11.45
N VAL A 61 6.72 -5.99 -11.55
CA VAL A 61 6.66 -4.61 -12.03
C VAL A 61 7.46 -4.34 -13.29
N SER A 62 8.03 -5.38 -13.92
CA SER A 62 8.93 -5.20 -15.06
C SER A 62 8.30 -4.51 -16.26
N ASP A 63 7.04 -4.80 -16.56
CA ASP A 63 6.38 -4.29 -17.78
C ASP A 63 5.21 -3.35 -17.51
N ILE A 64 5.06 -2.86 -16.28
CA ILE A 64 3.85 -2.11 -15.91
C ILE A 64 3.85 -0.65 -16.38
N ILE A 65 5.01 -0.09 -16.73
CA ILE A 65 5.07 1.32 -17.17
C ILE A 65 4.21 1.56 -18.39
N GLN A 66 4.13 0.58 -19.29
CA GLN A 66 3.36 0.69 -20.52
C GLN A 66 1.86 0.51 -20.33
N ARG A 67 1.45 0.08 -19.14
CA ARG A 67 0.03 -0.07 -18.81
C ARG A 67 -0.46 1.19 -18.12
N GLY A 68 -1.60 1.71 -18.53
CA GLY A 68 -2.23 2.84 -17.85
C GLY A 68 -2.80 2.41 -16.49
N GLY A 69 -3.05 3.37 -15.60
CA GLY A 69 -3.70 3.13 -14.32
C GLY A 69 -2.79 2.50 -13.28
N THR A 70 -3.29 1.51 -12.57
CA THR A 70 -2.57 0.81 -11.52
C THR A 70 -2.80 -0.69 -11.58
N ILE A 71 -1.72 -1.48 -11.46
CA ILE A 71 -1.82 -2.94 -11.42
C ILE A 71 -2.38 -3.45 -10.08
N LEU A 72 -2.35 -2.61 -9.04
CA LEU A 72 -2.89 -2.96 -7.73
C LEU A 72 -4.38 -2.62 -7.61
N TYR A 73 -4.91 -1.89 -8.57
CA TYR A 73 -6.29 -1.42 -8.59
C TYR A 73 -6.63 -0.52 -7.40
N THR A 74 -7.74 0.18 -7.51
CA THR A 74 -8.29 0.99 -6.43
C THR A 74 -9.74 0.62 -6.24
N ALA A 75 -10.25 0.82 -5.03
CA ALA A 75 -11.65 0.62 -4.75
C ALA A 75 -12.06 1.55 -3.62
N ARG A 76 -13.31 2.03 -3.69
CA ARG A 76 -13.87 2.81 -2.61
C ARG A 76 -14.09 1.91 -1.40
N CYS A 77 -13.69 2.37 -0.22
CA CYS A 77 -13.85 1.58 0.99
C CYS A 77 -14.50 2.40 2.10
N LEU A 78 -15.81 2.26 2.23
CA LEU A 78 -16.53 2.95 3.30
C LEU A 78 -16.24 2.35 4.66
N GLU A 79 -15.98 1.05 4.74
CA GLU A 79 -15.64 0.38 5.99
C GLU A 79 -14.39 0.96 6.63
N PHE A 80 -13.44 1.43 5.82
CA PHE A 80 -12.20 2.02 6.33
C PHE A 80 -12.44 3.34 7.07
N MET A 81 -13.60 3.96 6.88
CA MET A 81 -13.98 5.18 7.61
C MET A 81 -14.37 4.90 9.06
N THR A 82 -14.57 3.63 9.43
CA THR A 82 -14.93 3.22 10.78
C THR A 82 -13.69 2.81 11.57
N GLU A 83 -13.76 2.94 12.90
CA GLU A 83 -12.67 2.47 13.77
C GLU A 83 -12.44 0.96 13.63
N GLU A 84 -13.53 0.19 13.48
CA GLU A 84 -13.44 -1.25 13.31
C GLU A 84 -12.68 -1.62 12.04
N GLY A 85 -12.98 -0.95 10.93
CA GLY A 85 -12.26 -1.18 9.67
C GLY A 85 -10.79 -0.84 9.77
N GLN A 86 -10.46 0.25 10.45
CA GLN A 86 -9.07 0.66 10.67
C GLN A 86 -8.31 -0.36 11.54
N LYS A 87 -8.95 -0.91 12.55
CA LYS A 87 -8.35 -1.96 13.38
C LYS A 87 -8.12 -3.24 12.60
N LYS A 88 -9.08 -3.63 11.75
CA LYS A 88 -8.90 -4.79 10.86
C LYS A 88 -7.71 -4.60 9.94
N ALA A 89 -7.57 -3.42 9.35
CA ALA A 89 -6.44 -3.11 8.48
C ALA A 89 -5.11 -3.23 9.23
N ALA A 90 -5.04 -2.71 10.44
CA ALA A 90 -3.83 -2.82 11.25
C ALA A 90 -3.51 -4.27 11.61
N GLU A 91 -4.52 -5.08 11.88
CA GLU A 91 -4.33 -6.51 12.18
C GLU A 91 -3.81 -7.26 10.95
N VAL A 92 -4.30 -6.94 9.75
CA VAL A 92 -3.80 -7.54 8.52
C VAL A 92 -2.33 -7.20 8.31
N CYS A 93 -1.94 -5.96 8.59
CA CYS A 93 -0.53 -5.57 8.54
C CYS A 93 0.32 -6.41 9.49
N LYS A 94 -0.14 -6.64 10.70
CA LYS A 94 0.58 -7.48 11.68
C LYS A 94 0.67 -8.93 11.21
N LYS A 95 -0.42 -9.45 10.65
CA LYS A 95 -0.48 -10.82 10.15
C LYS A 95 0.57 -11.07 9.06
N HIS A 96 0.77 -10.11 8.18
CA HIS A 96 1.74 -10.22 7.08
C HIS A 96 3.12 -9.69 7.41
N GLY A 97 3.33 -9.20 8.64
CA GLY A 97 4.61 -8.63 9.04
C GLY A 97 4.95 -7.33 8.34
N ILE A 98 3.94 -6.58 7.89
CA ILE A 98 4.14 -5.31 7.21
C ILE A 98 4.52 -4.24 8.23
N ASP A 99 5.72 -3.69 8.09
CA ASP A 99 6.27 -2.71 9.02
C ASP A 99 5.90 -1.27 8.66
N GLY A 100 5.60 -1.03 7.39
CA GLY A 100 5.20 0.28 6.92
C GLY A 100 4.46 0.17 5.60
N ILE A 101 3.63 1.17 5.28
CA ILE A 101 2.85 1.19 4.03
C ILE A 101 3.20 2.44 3.24
N VAL A 102 3.47 2.26 1.95
CA VAL A 102 3.60 3.36 1.00
C VAL A 102 2.24 3.54 0.33
N VAL A 103 1.64 4.70 0.50
CA VAL A 103 0.33 5.03 -0.08
C VAL A 103 0.56 5.96 -1.28
N ILE A 104 0.10 5.52 -2.44
CA ILE A 104 0.18 6.30 -3.68
C ILE A 104 -1.23 6.79 -4.02
N GLY A 105 -1.43 8.10 -4.05
CA GLY A 105 -2.76 8.63 -4.37
C GLY A 105 -2.92 10.10 -4.01
N GLY A 106 -4.16 10.56 -3.96
CA GLY A 106 -4.49 11.95 -3.69
C GLY A 106 -4.83 12.22 -2.22
N ASP A 107 -5.35 13.43 -1.96
CA ASP A 107 -5.60 13.92 -0.59
C ASP A 107 -6.49 13.00 0.25
N GLY A 108 -7.53 12.43 -0.35
CA GLY A 108 -8.41 11.51 0.37
C GLY A 108 -7.69 10.26 0.84
N SER A 109 -6.70 9.80 0.06
CA SER A 109 -5.90 8.64 0.41
C SER A 109 -5.03 8.90 1.65
N PHE A 110 -4.50 10.11 1.76
CA PHE A 110 -3.65 10.50 2.88
C PHE A 110 -4.44 10.67 4.17
N ARG A 111 -5.69 11.08 4.09
CA ARG A 111 -6.56 11.13 5.28
C ARG A 111 -6.79 9.72 5.84
N GLY A 112 -7.03 8.74 4.96
CA GLY A 112 -7.13 7.35 5.38
C GLY A 112 -5.84 6.84 5.98
N ALA A 113 -4.71 7.23 5.38
CA ALA A 113 -3.39 6.85 5.87
C ALA A 113 -3.13 7.38 7.27
N GLN A 114 -3.54 8.61 7.56
CA GLN A 114 -3.39 9.19 8.90
C GLN A 114 -4.14 8.38 9.96
N LYS A 115 -5.34 7.90 9.63
CA LYS A 115 -6.12 7.06 10.54
C LYS A 115 -5.43 5.73 10.79
N LEU A 116 -4.84 5.15 9.75
CA LEU A 116 -4.09 3.91 9.88
C LEU A 116 -2.83 4.12 10.73
N ALA A 117 -2.15 5.26 10.54
CA ALA A 117 -0.99 5.61 11.34
C ALA A 117 -1.34 5.72 12.83
N GLY A 118 -2.54 6.21 13.15
CA GLY A 118 -3.05 6.25 14.52
C GLY A 118 -3.21 4.87 15.16
N ASN A 119 -3.23 3.81 14.35
CA ASN A 119 -3.29 2.43 14.83
C ASN A 119 -1.92 1.75 14.85
N GLY A 120 -0.84 2.51 14.76
CA GLY A 120 0.52 1.99 14.92
C GLY A 120 1.22 1.57 13.63
N VAL A 121 0.65 1.83 12.48
CA VAL A 121 1.25 1.50 11.19
C VAL A 121 1.98 2.72 10.64
N ARG A 122 3.24 2.55 10.25
CA ARG A 122 4.01 3.64 9.63
C ARG A 122 3.53 3.87 8.21
N ILE A 123 3.38 5.14 7.84
CA ILE A 123 2.84 5.52 6.53
C ILE A 123 3.80 6.47 5.83
N ILE A 124 4.02 6.22 4.54
CA ILE A 124 4.74 7.13 3.64
C ILE A 124 3.78 7.46 2.49
N GLY A 125 3.46 8.73 2.35
CA GLY A 125 2.58 9.18 1.27
C GLY A 125 3.37 9.64 0.05
N LEU A 126 2.92 9.24 -1.14
CA LEU A 126 3.44 9.72 -2.43
C LEU A 126 2.29 10.32 -3.22
N PRO A 127 2.41 11.61 -3.59
CA PRO A 127 1.36 12.27 -4.38
C PRO A 127 1.26 11.74 -5.81
#